data_13aa3d6a2a6b0f4b31cf1a4ff2ee695f
#
_entry.id   13aa3d6a2a6b0f4b31cf1a4ff2ee695f
#
_cell.length_a   1.000
_cell.length_b   1.000
_cell.length_c   1.000
_cell.angle_alpha   90.00
_cell.angle_beta   90.00
_cell.angle_gamma   90.00
#
_symmetry.space_group_name_H-M   'P 1'
#
loop_
_entity.id
_entity.type
_entity.pdbx_description
1 polymer ?
#
loop_
_entity_poly.entity_id
_entity_poly.type
_entity_poly.pdbx_seq_one_letter_code
_entity_poly.pdbx_strand_id
1 'polypeptide(L)'
;MIAAFFERLNDTHGLNFSIFYDAFDRSRFLTGLWTTTYICVVSILASLAIGLLGVWIAGSNSRLGRLLVRAYVQFFRNTPPLVQLSFFYFAVGGMLPTVSDGFGGQSPLVSGTGWAIIAFSLFAGAFNVEIFRAGIEAVPETMVEAAESLGYTRFQLWRQIVLPLAFRICLPALNNNLVNLVKTTTLAYAIGVPELLYAASQIWSEVFNVREMMNVLLVVYVLLVAVLVWVMHRWERAMRIPGYMP
;
A
#
# COMPACT_ATOMS: atom_id res chain seq x y z
N MET A 1 30.78 12.36 -13.04
CA MET A 1 30.18 12.78 -14.33
C MET A 1 28.75 13.31 -14.13
N ILE A 2 27.82 12.54 -13.56
CA ILE A 2 26.42 12.98 -13.33
C ILE A 2 26.34 14.21 -12.42
N ALA A 3 27.01 14.21 -11.26
CA ALA A 3 27.02 15.33 -10.33
C ALA A 3 27.52 16.62 -11.00
N ALA A 4 28.68 16.57 -11.69
CA ALA A 4 29.23 17.73 -12.38
C ALA A 4 28.34 18.27 -13.53
N PHE A 5 27.52 17.41 -14.13
CA PHE A 5 26.53 17.85 -15.12
C PHE A 5 25.40 18.65 -14.47
N PHE A 6 24.83 18.17 -13.37
CA PHE A 6 23.73 18.86 -12.68
C PHE A 6 24.20 20.13 -11.96
N GLU A 7 25.44 20.16 -11.45
CA GLU A 7 26.07 21.34 -10.89
C GLU A 7 26.22 22.44 -11.96
N ARG A 8 26.76 22.13 -13.15
CA ARG A 8 26.80 23.05 -14.29
C ARG A 8 25.43 23.52 -14.75
N LEU A 9 24.44 22.65 -14.71
CA LEU A 9 23.06 22.99 -15.09
C LEU A 9 22.48 24.04 -14.12
N ASN A 10 22.79 23.93 -12.84
CA ASN A 10 22.45 24.93 -11.85
C ASN A 10 23.17 26.27 -12.14
N ASP A 11 24.49 26.24 -12.40
CA ASP A 11 25.27 27.42 -12.63
C ASP A 11 24.89 28.16 -13.92
N THR A 12 24.53 27.45 -14.98
CA THR A 12 24.25 28.02 -16.29
C THR A 12 22.81 28.38 -16.55
N HIS A 13 21.88 27.61 -15.99
CA HIS A 13 20.44 27.71 -16.26
C HIS A 13 19.57 27.91 -15.02
N GLY A 14 20.18 27.96 -13.83
CA GLY A 14 19.44 28.08 -12.56
C GLY A 14 18.52 26.89 -12.25
N LEU A 15 18.80 25.73 -12.84
CA LEU A 15 18.02 24.50 -12.60
C LEU A 15 18.69 23.67 -11.51
N ASN A 16 18.19 23.84 -10.28
CA ASN A 16 18.80 23.25 -9.09
C ASN A 16 18.25 21.87 -8.77
N PHE A 17 18.94 20.83 -9.23
CA PHE A 17 18.69 19.43 -8.88
C PHE A 17 19.70 18.95 -7.81
N SER A 18 19.69 19.57 -6.62
CA SER A 18 20.67 19.37 -5.56
C SER A 18 20.89 17.91 -5.16
N ILE A 19 19.87 17.06 -5.24
CA ILE A 19 19.96 15.62 -4.93
C ILE A 19 21.01 14.86 -5.75
N PHE A 20 21.42 15.36 -6.91
CA PHE A 20 22.40 14.68 -7.75
C PHE A 20 23.84 15.10 -7.47
N TYR A 21 24.08 16.27 -6.86
CA TYR A 21 25.42 16.77 -6.58
C TYR A 21 25.68 17.06 -5.09
N ASP A 22 24.66 17.41 -4.30
CA ASP A 22 24.80 17.55 -2.85
C ASP A 22 24.61 16.20 -2.13
N ALA A 23 25.57 15.85 -1.27
CA ALA A 23 25.58 14.57 -0.57
C ALA A 23 24.52 14.50 0.55
N PHE A 24 24.23 15.65 1.19
CA PHE A 24 23.26 15.71 2.28
C PHE A 24 21.83 15.59 1.75
N ASP A 25 21.47 16.33 0.72
CA ASP A 25 20.18 16.28 0.06
C ASP A 25 19.91 14.88 -0.53
N ARG A 26 20.94 14.30 -1.15
CA ARG A 26 20.85 12.94 -1.67
C ARG A 26 20.59 11.91 -0.57
N SER A 27 21.27 12.02 0.57
CA SER A 27 21.07 11.12 1.71
C SER A 27 19.64 11.23 2.26
N ARG A 28 19.15 12.46 2.46
CA ARG A 28 17.75 12.72 2.89
C ARG A 28 16.74 12.11 1.92
N PHE A 29 16.93 12.36 0.63
CA PHE A 29 16.04 11.86 -0.41
C PHE A 29 16.01 10.32 -0.46
N LEU A 30 17.17 9.67 -0.39
CA LEU A 30 17.26 8.21 -0.38
C LEU A 30 16.66 7.60 0.90
N THR A 31 16.83 8.26 2.04
CA THR A 31 16.18 7.85 3.30
C THR A 31 14.66 7.95 3.18
N GLY A 32 14.15 9.05 2.61
CA GLY A 32 12.72 9.22 2.34
C GLY A 32 12.18 8.16 1.37
N LEU A 33 12.92 7.85 0.31
CA LEU A 33 12.57 6.80 -0.64
C LEU A 33 12.52 5.41 0.03
N TRP A 34 13.49 5.12 0.90
CA TRP A 34 13.49 3.89 1.69
C TRP A 34 12.27 3.81 2.62
N THR A 35 11.96 4.89 3.35
CA THR A 35 10.81 4.97 4.25
C THR A 35 9.50 4.75 3.48
N THR A 36 9.32 5.41 2.33
CA THR A 36 8.15 5.19 1.45
C THR A 36 8.04 3.74 1.02
N THR A 37 9.13 3.16 0.53
CA THR A 37 9.17 1.76 0.07
C THR A 37 8.84 0.79 1.22
N TYR A 38 9.40 1.03 2.40
CA TYR A 38 9.12 0.25 3.60
C TYR A 38 7.64 0.31 4.00
N ILE A 39 7.05 1.51 4.06
CA ILE A 39 5.63 1.69 4.35
C ILE A 39 4.78 0.95 3.30
N CYS A 40 5.10 1.10 2.01
CA CYS A 40 4.39 0.42 0.92
C CYS A 40 4.41 -1.10 1.09
N VAL A 41 5.59 -1.69 1.23
CA VAL A 41 5.75 -3.15 1.30
C VAL A 41 5.03 -3.73 2.51
N VAL A 42 5.26 -3.14 3.69
CA VAL A 42 4.65 -3.66 4.93
C VAL A 42 3.13 -3.48 4.90
N SER A 43 2.63 -2.33 4.44
CA SER A 43 1.19 -2.09 4.34
C SER A 43 0.52 -2.98 3.29
N ILE A 44 1.18 -3.26 2.16
CA ILE A 44 0.71 -4.22 1.15
C ILE A 44 0.53 -5.60 1.78
N LEU A 45 1.58 -6.14 2.40
CA LEU A 45 1.54 -7.46 3.02
C LEU A 45 0.48 -7.55 4.12
N ALA A 46 0.43 -6.55 5.00
CA ALA A 46 -0.57 -6.50 6.06
C ALA A 46 -2.00 -6.38 5.52
N SER A 47 -2.22 -5.54 4.49
CA SER A 47 -3.55 -5.39 3.87
C SER A 47 -4.04 -6.65 3.17
N LEU A 48 -3.15 -7.42 2.56
CA LEU A 48 -3.46 -8.73 1.98
C LEU A 48 -3.87 -9.72 3.06
N ALA A 49 -3.11 -9.78 4.16
CA ALA A 49 -3.45 -10.63 5.30
C ALA A 49 -4.81 -10.27 5.91
N ILE A 50 -5.08 -8.97 6.10
CA ILE A 50 -6.38 -8.47 6.59
C ILE A 50 -7.50 -8.84 5.62
N GLY A 51 -7.27 -8.69 4.31
CA GLY A 51 -8.24 -9.06 3.27
C GLY A 51 -8.60 -10.54 3.31
N LEU A 52 -7.60 -11.43 3.39
CA LEU A 52 -7.81 -12.87 3.47
C LEU A 52 -8.51 -13.29 4.77
N LEU A 53 -8.10 -12.74 5.91
CA LEU A 53 -8.76 -12.98 7.20
C LEU A 53 -10.20 -12.48 7.18
N GLY A 54 -10.44 -11.29 6.63
CA GLY A 54 -11.78 -10.72 6.53
C GLY A 54 -12.73 -11.57 5.68
N VAL A 55 -12.29 -12.01 4.51
CA VAL A 55 -13.14 -12.86 3.66
C VAL A 55 -13.38 -14.24 4.29
N TRP A 56 -12.38 -14.81 4.97
CA TRP A 56 -12.52 -16.05 5.70
C TRP A 56 -13.54 -15.93 6.85
N ILE A 57 -13.50 -14.85 7.65
CA ILE A 57 -14.48 -14.58 8.70
C ILE A 57 -15.88 -14.34 8.08
N ALA A 58 -15.96 -13.59 6.98
CA ALA A 58 -17.22 -13.32 6.29
C ALA A 58 -17.87 -14.61 5.73
N GLY A 59 -17.07 -15.59 5.30
CA GLY A 59 -17.54 -16.91 4.86
C GLY A 59 -17.90 -17.88 5.99
N SER A 60 -17.63 -17.52 7.24
CA SER A 60 -17.93 -18.37 8.41
C SER A 60 -19.42 -18.35 8.77
N ASN A 61 -19.88 -19.33 9.57
CA ASN A 61 -21.25 -19.38 10.09
C ASN A 61 -21.52 -18.35 11.20
N SER A 62 -20.50 -17.62 11.67
CA SER A 62 -20.62 -16.63 12.74
C SER A 62 -21.39 -15.39 12.28
N ARG A 63 -22.57 -15.14 12.81
CA ARG A 63 -23.35 -13.91 12.53
C ARG A 63 -22.61 -12.66 13.01
N LEU A 64 -21.99 -12.73 14.20
CA LEU A 64 -21.21 -11.62 14.75
C LEU A 64 -19.98 -11.31 13.90
N GLY A 65 -19.23 -12.33 13.49
CA GLY A 65 -18.05 -12.16 12.63
C GLY A 65 -18.40 -11.48 11.31
N ARG A 66 -19.46 -11.90 10.64
CA ARG A 66 -19.97 -11.26 9.42
C ARG A 66 -20.37 -9.79 9.64
N LEU A 67 -21.05 -9.50 10.77
CA LEU A 67 -21.43 -8.13 11.11
C LEU A 67 -20.22 -7.24 11.32
N LEU A 68 -19.24 -7.72 12.08
CA LEU A 68 -18.00 -6.96 12.35
C LEU A 68 -17.20 -6.69 11.08
N VAL A 69 -17.05 -7.68 10.19
CA VAL A 69 -16.37 -7.49 8.90
C VAL A 69 -17.12 -6.49 8.03
N ARG A 70 -18.45 -6.55 7.97
CA ARG A 70 -19.25 -5.57 7.22
C ARG A 70 -19.08 -4.16 7.78
N ALA A 71 -19.15 -4.00 9.09
CA ALA A 71 -18.96 -2.71 9.75
C ALA A 71 -17.55 -2.15 9.46
N TYR A 72 -16.51 -2.98 9.57
CA TYR A 72 -15.14 -2.63 9.24
C TYR A 72 -15.01 -2.16 7.78
N VAL A 73 -15.49 -2.96 6.84
CA VAL A 73 -15.42 -2.64 5.40
C VAL A 73 -16.16 -1.34 5.10
N GLN A 74 -17.39 -1.17 5.63
CA GLN A 74 -18.17 0.05 5.42
C GLN A 74 -17.48 1.28 6.01
N PHE A 75 -16.92 1.18 7.20
CA PHE A 75 -16.22 2.29 7.84
C PHE A 75 -15.00 2.73 7.02
N PHE A 76 -14.06 1.80 6.74
CA PHE A 76 -12.80 2.14 6.08
C PHE A 76 -12.95 2.54 4.62
N ARG A 77 -13.93 2.01 3.89
CA ARG A 77 -14.18 2.38 2.49
C ARG A 77 -14.89 3.71 2.32
N ASN A 78 -15.69 4.12 3.29
CA ASN A 78 -16.53 5.32 3.20
C ASN A 78 -15.95 6.53 3.96
N THR A 79 -14.76 6.40 4.55
CA THR A 79 -14.08 7.51 5.23
C THR A 79 -12.78 7.87 4.51
N PRO A 80 -12.39 9.17 4.45
CA PRO A 80 -11.16 9.58 3.80
C PRO A 80 -9.91 9.00 4.48
N PRO A 81 -8.92 8.47 3.74
CA PRO A 81 -7.73 7.85 4.33
C PRO A 81 -6.88 8.82 5.15
N LEU A 82 -6.82 10.10 4.77
CA LEU A 82 -6.13 11.12 5.56
C LEU A 82 -6.78 11.33 6.95
N VAL A 83 -8.12 11.32 7.00
CA VAL A 83 -8.85 11.47 8.28
C VAL A 83 -8.61 10.25 9.17
N GLN A 84 -8.60 9.05 8.59
CA GLN A 84 -8.28 7.82 9.32
C GLN A 84 -6.87 7.87 9.90
N LEU A 85 -5.87 8.25 9.08
CA LEU A 85 -4.48 8.40 9.51
C LEU A 85 -4.35 9.40 10.65
N SER A 86 -4.96 10.57 10.50
CA SER A 86 -4.93 11.62 11.53
C SER A 86 -5.62 11.17 12.82
N PHE A 87 -6.75 10.47 12.73
CA PHE A 87 -7.45 9.91 13.88
C PHE A 87 -6.58 8.90 14.63
N PHE A 88 -5.97 7.94 13.93
CA PHE A 88 -5.09 6.96 14.57
C PHE A 88 -3.88 7.62 15.22
N TYR A 89 -3.24 8.56 14.53
CA TYR A 89 -2.03 9.19 15.04
C TYR A 89 -2.31 10.14 16.22
N PHE A 90 -3.25 11.08 16.06
CA PHE A 90 -3.51 12.12 17.07
C PHE A 90 -4.45 11.66 18.17
N ALA A 91 -5.56 10.99 17.82
CA ALA A 91 -6.56 10.61 18.81
C ALA A 91 -6.16 9.31 19.53
N VAL A 92 -5.91 8.22 18.79
CA VAL A 92 -5.55 6.93 19.40
C VAL A 92 -4.12 6.97 19.96
N GLY A 93 -3.17 7.49 19.18
CA GLY A 93 -1.77 7.60 19.59
C GLY A 93 -1.58 8.49 20.82
N GLY A 94 -2.35 9.58 20.92
CA GLY A 94 -2.33 10.48 22.08
C GLY A 94 -2.89 9.87 23.38
N MET A 95 -3.64 8.77 23.29
CA MET A 95 -4.14 8.02 24.45
C MET A 95 -3.17 6.94 24.94
N LEU A 96 -2.15 6.60 24.12
CA LEU A 96 -1.19 5.56 24.49
C LEU A 96 -0.11 6.13 25.44
N PRO A 97 0.43 5.28 26.34
CA PRO A 97 1.53 5.69 27.20
C PRO A 97 2.78 5.97 26.34
N THR A 98 3.61 6.88 26.85
CA THR A 98 4.96 7.08 26.32
C THR A 98 5.93 6.09 26.95
N VAL A 99 6.99 5.73 26.24
CA VAL A 99 8.07 4.87 26.74
C VAL A 99 9.35 5.70 26.87
N SER A 100 10.19 5.37 27.86
CA SER A 100 11.50 6.02 27.99
C SER A 100 12.38 5.67 26.79
N ASP A 101 13.01 6.67 26.17
CA ASP A 101 13.95 6.50 25.05
C ASP A 101 15.36 6.07 25.50
N GLY A 102 15.57 5.88 26.80
CA GLY A 102 16.87 5.50 27.38
C GLY A 102 17.87 6.67 27.51
N PHE A 103 17.54 7.86 27.01
CA PHE A 103 18.37 9.07 27.09
C PHE A 103 17.74 10.15 27.97
N GLY A 104 16.72 9.80 28.77
CA GLY A 104 15.99 10.70 29.67
C GLY A 104 14.80 11.42 28.99
N GLY A 105 14.50 11.12 27.74
CA GLY A 105 13.31 11.56 27.03
C GLY A 105 12.18 10.53 27.05
N GLN A 106 11.02 10.95 26.54
CA GLN A 106 9.88 10.06 26.32
C GLN A 106 9.51 10.06 24.85
N SER A 107 9.35 8.88 24.28
CA SER A 107 8.91 8.67 22.91
C SER A 107 7.52 8.02 22.86
N PRO A 108 6.69 8.29 21.84
CA PRO A 108 5.44 7.59 21.65
C PRO A 108 5.66 6.09 21.51
N LEU A 109 4.77 5.27 22.09
CA LEU A 109 4.82 3.82 22.01
C LEU A 109 4.81 3.32 20.54
N VAL A 110 4.04 3.98 19.67
CA VAL A 110 3.99 3.69 18.24
C VAL A 110 4.48 4.92 17.49
N SER A 111 5.49 4.74 16.64
CA SER A 111 6.04 5.82 15.81
C SER A 111 5.03 6.30 14.75
N GLY A 112 5.23 7.50 14.19
CA GLY A 112 4.42 8.00 13.08
C GLY A 112 4.41 7.04 11.88
N THR A 113 5.56 6.44 11.56
CA THR A 113 5.67 5.39 10.54
C THR A 113 4.82 4.15 10.88
N GLY A 114 4.82 3.74 12.16
CA GLY A 114 3.97 2.64 12.63
C GLY A 114 2.48 2.94 12.46
N TRP A 115 2.04 4.15 12.82
CA TRP A 115 0.65 4.57 12.61
C TRP A 115 0.27 4.67 11.14
N ALA A 116 1.17 5.13 10.27
CA ALA A 116 0.96 5.13 8.83
C ALA A 116 0.74 3.71 8.29
N ILE A 117 1.60 2.76 8.69
CA ILE A 117 1.45 1.34 8.31
C ILE A 117 0.11 0.78 8.79
N ILE A 118 -0.27 0.99 10.05
CA ILE A 118 -1.54 0.52 10.62
C ILE A 118 -2.73 1.10 9.83
N ALA A 119 -2.78 2.42 9.68
CA ALA A 119 -3.88 3.10 9.00
C ALA A 119 -4.04 2.64 7.54
N PHE A 120 -2.94 2.60 6.78
CA PHE A 120 -2.97 2.21 5.37
C PHE A 120 -3.26 0.73 5.17
N SER A 121 -2.79 -0.12 6.10
CA SER A 121 -3.10 -1.55 6.07
C SER A 121 -4.57 -1.82 6.31
N LEU A 122 -5.19 -1.13 7.27
CA LEU A 122 -6.61 -1.23 7.54
C LEU A 122 -7.44 -0.66 6.39
N PHE A 123 -7.05 0.49 5.84
CA PHE A 123 -7.71 1.09 4.69
C PHE A 123 -7.71 0.17 3.48
N ALA A 124 -6.52 -0.25 3.00
CA ALA A 124 -6.40 -1.11 1.82
C ALA A 124 -6.94 -2.52 2.07
N GLY A 125 -6.84 -3.01 3.31
CA GLY A 125 -7.38 -4.30 3.73
C GLY A 125 -8.90 -4.38 3.57
N ALA A 126 -9.63 -3.30 3.84
CA ALA A 126 -11.07 -3.25 3.65
C ALA A 126 -11.48 -3.43 2.17
N PHE A 127 -10.72 -2.85 1.25
CA PHE A 127 -10.91 -3.08 -0.19
C PHE A 127 -10.54 -4.51 -0.58
N ASN A 128 -9.45 -5.06 -0.02
CA ASN A 128 -9.02 -6.43 -0.29
C ASN A 128 -10.06 -7.47 0.15
N VAL A 129 -10.76 -7.26 1.29
CA VAL A 129 -11.89 -8.12 1.70
C VAL A 129 -12.95 -8.22 0.60
N GLU A 130 -13.37 -7.09 0.06
CA GLU A 130 -14.38 -7.04 -1.01
C GLU A 130 -13.88 -7.62 -2.32
N ILE A 131 -12.61 -7.34 -2.68
CA ILE A 131 -11.97 -7.89 -3.88
C ILE A 131 -11.94 -9.42 -3.82
N PHE A 132 -11.49 -9.98 -2.71
CA PHE A 132 -11.45 -11.44 -2.54
C PHE A 132 -12.84 -12.06 -2.50
N ARG A 133 -13.80 -11.41 -1.82
CA ARG A 133 -15.20 -11.86 -1.82
C ARG A 133 -15.78 -11.87 -3.23
N ALA A 134 -15.64 -10.80 -3.98
CA ALA A 134 -16.11 -10.70 -5.35
C ALA A 134 -15.46 -11.74 -6.28
N GLY A 135 -14.17 -12.01 -6.10
CA GLY A 135 -13.48 -13.05 -6.86
C GLY A 135 -13.99 -14.46 -6.58
N ILE A 136 -14.35 -14.78 -5.33
CA ILE A 136 -14.95 -16.06 -4.97
C ILE A 136 -16.35 -16.17 -5.57
N GLU A 137 -17.17 -15.13 -5.45
CA GLU A 137 -18.53 -15.08 -5.98
C GLU A 137 -18.60 -15.12 -7.52
N ALA A 138 -17.52 -14.71 -8.18
CA ALA A 138 -17.42 -14.71 -9.65
C ALA A 138 -17.03 -16.08 -10.24
N VAL A 139 -16.71 -17.08 -9.42
CA VAL A 139 -16.47 -18.45 -9.92
C VAL A 139 -17.79 -19.05 -10.43
N PRO A 140 -17.84 -19.50 -11.71
CA PRO A 140 -19.09 -20.03 -12.28
C PRO A 140 -19.62 -21.23 -11.50
N GLU A 141 -20.91 -21.23 -11.16
CA GLU A 141 -21.58 -22.34 -10.47
C GLU A 141 -21.49 -23.65 -11.26
N THR A 142 -21.53 -23.57 -12.58
CA THR A 142 -21.36 -24.72 -13.47
C THR A 142 -20.05 -25.46 -13.28
N MET A 143 -18.96 -24.77 -12.91
CA MET A 143 -17.67 -25.40 -12.59
C MET A 143 -17.75 -26.12 -11.23
N VAL A 144 -18.47 -25.56 -10.28
CA VAL A 144 -18.71 -26.16 -8.96
C VAL A 144 -19.54 -27.43 -9.12
N GLU A 145 -20.65 -27.37 -9.84
CA GLU A 145 -21.55 -28.50 -10.12
C GLU A 145 -20.83 -29.62 -10.89
N ALA A 146 -20.03 -29.29 -11.90
CA ALA A 146 -19.24 -30.26 -12.64
C ALA A 146 -18.25 -31.01 -11.76
N ALA A 147 -17.57 -30.28 -10.86
CA ALA A 147 -16.64 -30.89 -9.91
C ALA A 147 -17.36 -31.82 -8.88
N GLU A 148 -18.51 -31.39 -8.39
CA GLU A 148 -19.34 -32.20 -7.50
C GLU A 148 -19.82 -33.50 -8.20
N SER A 149 -20.22 -33.41 -9.47
CA SER A 149 -20.58 -34.55 -10.30
C SER A 149 -19.41 -35.52 -10.53
N LEU A 150 -18.18 -35.06 -10.52
CA LEU A 150 -16.97 -35.88 -10.58
C LEU A 150 -16.53 -36.43 -9.21
N GLY A 151 -17.33 -36.22 -8.14
CA GLY A 151 -17.10 -36.76 -6.81
C GLY A 151 -16.07 -35.97 -5.98
N TYR A 152 -15.78 -34.72 -6.32
CA TYR A 152 -14.90 -33.88 -5.51
C TYR A 152 -15.52 -33.62 -4.13
N THR A 153 -14.73 -33.81 -3.09
CA THR A 153 -15.11 -33.37 -1.75
C THR A 153 -15.10 -31.85 -1.67
N ARG A 154 -15.82 -31.25 -0.72
CA ARG A 154 -15.85 -29.79 -0.51
C ARG A 154 -14.46 -29.21 -0.37
N PHE A 155 -13.56 -29.88 0.33
CA PHE A 155 -12.17 -29.41 0.50
C PHE A 155 -11.40 -29.42 -0.83
N GLN A 156 -11.54 -30.50 -1.62
CA GLN A 156 -10.91 -30.60 -2.94
C GLN A 156 -11.44 -29.54 -3.90
N LEU A 157 -12.77 -29.36 -3.93
CA LEU A 157 -13.44 -28.31 -4.72
C LEU A 157 -12.87 -26.91 -4.39
N TRP A 158 -12.81 -26.55 -3.11
CA TRP A 158 -12.28 -25.27 -2.69
C TRP A 158 -10.80 -25.10 -3.06
N ARG A 159 -9.96 -26.09 -2.75
CA ARG A 159 -8.52 -26.00 -2.94
C ARG A 159 -8.11 -26.06 -4.40
N GLN A 160 -8.77 -26.87 -5.23
CA GLN A 160 -8.32 -27.17 -6.59
C GLN A 160 -9.06 -26.37 -7.66
N ILE A 161 -10.25 -25.82 -7.36
CA ILE A 161 -11.09 -25.13 -8.32
C ILE A 161 -11.38 -23.71 -7.87
N VAL A 162 -12.09 -23.52 -6.75
CA VAL A 162 -12.59 -22.20 -6.34
C VAL A 162 -11.44 -21.24 -6.03
N LEU A 163 -10.51 -21.59 -5.14
CA LEU A 163 -9.42 -20.69 -4.73
C LEU A 163 -8.48 -20.28 -5.87
N PRO A 164 -7.97 -21.23 -6.71
CA PRO A 164 -7.10 -20.85 -7.82
C PRO A 164 -7.81 -19.96 -8.85
N LEU A 165 -9.09 -20.21 -9.10
CA LEU A 165 -9.86 -19.43 -10.07
C LEU A 165 -10.22 -18.04 -9.51
N ALA A 166 -10.74 -17.99 -8.28
CA ALA A 166 -11.04 -16.74 -7.58
C ALA A 166 -9.82 -15.83 -7.49
N PHE A 167 -8.65 -16.39 -7.15
CA PHE A 167 -7.41 -15.61 -7.08
C PHE A 167 -7.06 -14.95 -8.41
N ARG A 168 -7.21 -15.66 -9.52
CA ARG A 168 -6.97 -15.10 -10.86
C ARG A 168 -7.95 -13.99 -11.22
N ILE A 169 -9.23 -14.18 -10.89
CA ILE A 169 -10.28 -13.18 -11.13
C ILE A 169 -10.01 -11.92 -10.31
N CYS A 170 -9.47 -12.05 -9.09
CA CYS A 170 -9.15 -10.93 -8.21
C CYS A 170 -7.96 -10.08 -8.68
N LEU A 171 -7.01 -10.65 -9.43
CA LEU A 171 -5.71 -10.01 -9.70
C LEU A 171 -5.79 -8.60 -10.28
N PRO A 172 -6.63 -8.29 -11.30
CA PRO A 172 -6.71 -6.94 -11.84
C PRO A 172 -7.22 -5.92 -10.80
N ALA A 173 -8.26 -6.27 -10.05
CA ALA A 173 -8.80 -5.41 -9.00
C ALA A 173 -7.81 -5.24 -7.83
N LEU A 174 -7.10 -6.31 -7.47
CA LEU A 174 -6.06 -6.28 -6.47
C LEU A 174 -4.91 -5.35 -6.89
N ASN A 175 -4.44 -5.46 -8.14
CA ASN A 175 -3.42 -4.56 -8.68
C ASN A 175 -3.83 -3.10 -8.55
N ASN A 176 -5.06 -2.75 -8.94
CA ASN A 176 -5.58 -1.38 -8.81
C ASN A 176 -5.58 -0.90 -7.35
N ASN A 177 -5.98 -1.75 -6.40
CA ASN A 177 -5.98 -1.39 -4.98
C ASN A 177 -4.56 -1.20 -4.43
N LEU A 178 -3.61 -2.07 -4.79
CA LEU A 178 -2.21 -1.96 -4.37
C LEU A 178 -1.53 -0.72 -4.96
N VAL A 179 -1.80 -0.38 -6.21
CA VAL A 179 -1.34 0.88 -6.83
C VAL A 179 -1.92 2.09 -6.10
N ASN A 180 -3.20 2.03 -5.73
CA ASN A 180 -3.83 3.09 -4.95
C ASN A 180 -3.17 3.23 -3.56
N LEU A 181 -2.85 2.12 -2.91
CA LEU A 181 -2.14 2.11 -1.62
C LEU A 181 -0.78 2.81 -1.72
N VAL A 182 0.03 2.52 -2.75
CA VAL A 182 1.32 3.19 -2.96
C VAL A 182 1.16 4.71 -3.09
N LYS A 183 0.15 5.18 -3.82
CA LYS A 183 -0.14 6.62 -3.91
C LYS A 183 -0.59 7.21 -2.57
N THR A 184 -1.36 6.46 -1.80
CA THR A 184 -1.90 6.89 -0.50
C THR A 184 -0.81 7.06 0.55
N THR A 185 0.36 6.41 0.42
CA THR A 185 1.47 6.56 1.38
C THR A 185 1.99 7.99 1.49
N THR A 186 1.83 8.83 0.46
CA THR A 186 2.16 10.26 0.51
C THR A 186 1.41 11.02 1.60
N LEU A 187 0.24 10.53 2.04
CA LEU A 187 -0.52 11.14 3.12
C LEU A 187 0.20 11.08 4.47
N ALA A 188 1.20 10.19 4.63
CA ALA A 188 2.02 10.13 5.83
C ALA A 188 2.82 11.41 6.08
N TYR A 189 3.04 12.23 5.05
CA TYR A 189 3.56 13.59 5.16
C TYR A 189 2.78 14.43 6.19
N ALA A 190 1.45 14.30 6.21
CA ALA A 190 0.58 15.11 7.05
C ALA A 190 0.77 14.90 8.57
N ILE A 191 1.38 13.79 8.97
CA ILE A 191 1.72 13.47 10.36
C ILE A 191 3.24 13.51 10.62
N GLY A 192 4.00 14.14 9.71
CA GLY A 192 5.44 14.35 9.88
C GLY A 192 6.31 13.10 9.70
N VAL A 193 5.81 12.06 9.03
CA VAL A 193 6.63 10.88 8.70
C VAL A 193 7.68 11.26 7.66
N PRO A 194 8.97 10.96 7.88
CA PRO A 194 10.05 11.31 6.96
C PRO A 194 10.08 10.37 5.74
N GLU A 195 8.96 10.34 4.99
CA GLU A 195 8.83 9.64 3.72
C GLU A 195 9.29 10.54 2.57
N LEU A 196 9.19 10.09 1.33
CA LEU A 196 9.77 10.73 0.16
C LEU A 196 9.29 12.17 -0.07
N LEU A 197 7.97 12.43 0.07
CA LEU A 197 7.41 13.77 -0.09
C LEU A 197 7.89 14.70 1.04
N TYR A 198 7.97 14.19 2.27
CA TYR A 198 8.50 14.94 3.41
C TYR A 198 9.98 15.29 3.19
N ALA A 199 10.81 14.32 2.80
CA ALA A 199 12.22 14.55 2.52
C ALA A 199 12.42 15.61 1.41
N ALA A 200 11.66 15.50 0.32
CA ALA A 200 11.68 16.49 -0.75
C ALA A 200 11.24 17.87 -0.27
N SER A 201 10.21 17.93 0.62
CA SER A 201 9.73 19.21 1.15
C SER A 201 10.78 19.92 2.00
N GLN A 202 11.56 19.20 2.76
CA GLN A 202 12.69 19.76 3.51
C GLN A 202 13.75 20.35 2.55
N ILE A 203 14.10 19.62 1.48
CA ILE A 203 15.08 20.06 0.50
C ILE A 203 14.61 21.35 -0.18
N TRP A 204 13.40 21.38 -0.74
CA TRP A 204 12.95 22.60 -1.44
C TRP A 204 12.70 23.79 -0.51
N SER A 205 12.45 23.57 0.77
CA SER A 205 12.32 24.65 1.75
C SER A 205 13.67 25.32 2.08
N GLU A 206 14.77 24.58 1.96
CA GLU A 206 16.13 25.06 2.24
C GLU A 206 16.77 25.70 1.00
N VAL A 207 16.62 25.11 -0.19
CA VAL A 207 17.31 25.54 -1.40
C VAL A 207 16.40 26.15 -2.48
N PHE A 208 15.09 26.32 -2.17
CA PHE A 208 14.07 27.00 -3.01
C PHE A 208 13.88 26.38 -4.41
N ASN A 209 14.16 25.07 -4.57
CA ASN A 209 14.09 24.36 -5.85
C ASN A 209 12.78 23.54 -6.01
N VAL A 210 11.64 24.11 -5.62
CA VAL A 210 10.32 23.44 -5.62
C VAL A 210 9.99 22.79 -6.97
N ARG A 211 10.20 23.51 -8.06
CA ARG A 211 9.88 23.03 -9.42
C ARG A 211 10.67 21.76 -9.78
N GLU A 212 11.96 21.78 -9.51
CA GLU A 212 12.88 20.68 -9.79
C GLU A 212 12.53 19.45 -8.94
N MET A 213 12.34 19.66 -7.65
CA MET A 213 11.97 18.57 -6.72
C MET A 213 10.61 17.96 -7.01
N MET A 214 9.61 18.76 -7.42
CA MET A 214 8.31 18.24 -7.83
C MET A 214 8.39 17.36 -9.08
N ASN A 215 9.23 17.75 -10.06
CA ASN A 215 9.47 16.90 -11.23
C ASN A 215 10.17 15.59 -10.83
N VAL A 216 11.18 15.65 -9.95
CA VAL A 216 11.85 14.45 -9.43
C VAL A 216 10.86 13.54 -8.71
N LEU A 217 10.04 14.09 -7.81
CA LEU A 217 9.00 13.34 -7.11
C LEU A 217 8.05 12.63 -8.08
N LEU A 218 7.54 13.38 -9.07
CA LEU A 218 6.65 12.80 -10.09
C LEU A 218 7.29 11.59 -10.77
N VAL A 219 8.53 11.75 -11.24
CA VAL A 219 9.27 10.66 -11.91
C VAL A 219 9.46 9.47 -10.97
N VAL A 220 9.88 9.70 -9.73
CA VAL A 220 10.13 8.61 -8.77
C VAL A 220 8.86 7.89 -8.40
N TYR A 221 7.74 8.58 -8.14
CA TYR A 221 6.46 7.91 -7.87
C TYR A 221 5.92 7.14 -9.09
N VAL A 222 6.09 7.69 -10.30
CA VAL A 222 5.76 6.94 -11.54
C VAL A 222 6.58 5.67 -11.63
N LEU A 223 7.88 5.72 -11.33
CA LEU A 223 8.76 4.55 -11.35
C LEU A 223 8.37 3.53 -10.27
N LEU A 224 8.08 3.96 -9.04
CA LEU A 224 7.61 3.08 -7.96
C LEU A 224 6.33 2.33 -8.37
N VAL A 225 5.34 3.07 -8.90
CA VAL A 225 4.10 2.46 -9.40
C VAL A 225 4.37 1.54 -10.58
N ALA A 226 5.23 1.94 -11.53
CA ALA A 226 5.57 1.12 -12.70
C ALA A 226 6.21 -0.20 -12.30
N VAL A 227 7.10 -0.20 -11.31
CA VAL A 227 7.71 -1.44 -10.78
C VAL A 227 6.64 -2.35 -10.18
N LEU A 228 5.73 -1.82 -9.36
CA LEU A 228 4.63 -2.61 -8.79
C LEU A 228 3.74 -3.20 -9.88
N VAL A 229 3.30 -2.37 -10.82
CA VAL A 229 2.45 -2.80 -11.96
C VAL A 229 3.16 -3.86 -12.80
N TRP A 230 4.47 -3.69 -13.05
CA TRP A 230 5.27 -4.68 -13.78
C TRP A 230 5.30 -6.04 -13.05
N VAL A 231 5.52 -6.05 -11.75
CA VAL A 231 5.50 -7.28 -10.92
C VAL A 231 4.12 -7.94 -11.00
N MET A 232 3.04 -7.16 -10.82
CA MET A 232 1.68 -7.67 -10.86
C MET A 232 1.30 -8.23 -12.24
N HIS A 233 1.67 -7.56 -13.33
CA HIS A 233 1.46 -8.06 -14.68
C HIS A 233 2.28 -9.33 -14.99
N ARG A 234 3.45 -9.50 -14.35
CA ARG A 234 4.22 -10.75 -14.48
C ARG A 234 3.48 -11.90 -13.81
N TRP A 235 2.90 -11.66 -12.62
CA TRP A 235 2.09 -12.65 -11.93
C TRP A 235 0.82 -13.00 -12.70
N GLU A 236 0.09 -12.00 -13.17
CA GLU A 236 -1.11 -12.19 -13.98
C GLU A 236 -0.82 -13.07 -15.21
N ARG A 237 0.24 -12.75 -15.97
CA ARG A 237 0.64 -13.54 -17.13
C ARG A 237 1.03 -14.98 -16.79
N ALA A 238 1.73 -15.20 -15.68
CA ALA A 238 2.12 -16.53 -15.24
C ALA A 238 0.93 -17.41 -14.84
N MET A 239 -0.22 -16.80 -14.51
CA MET A 239 -1.42 -17.50 -14.05
C MET A 239 -2.55 -17.54 -15.10
N ARG A 240 -2.35 -17.05 -16.31
CA ARG A 240 -3.36 -17.11 -17.39
C ARG A 240 -3.65 -18.56 -17.78
N ILE A 241 -4.95 -18.89 -17.88
CA ILE A 241 -5.39 -20.15 -18.46
C ILE A 241 -5.66 -19.91 -19.95
N PRO A 242 -5.03 -20.67 -20.87
CA PRO A 242 -5.39 -20.60 -22.28
C PRO A 242 -6.86 -20.94 -22.49
N GLY A 243 -7.59 -20.07 -23.21
CA GLY A 243 -9.01 -20.27 -23.52
C GLY A 243 -10.01 -19.77 -22.50
N TYR A 244 -9.57 -19.29 -21.34
CA TYR A 244 -10.45 -18.63 -20.36
C TYR A 244 -10.09 -17.12 -20.34
N MET A 245 -10.84 -16.33 -21.08
CA MET A 245 -10.85 -14.87 -20.95
C MET A 245 -12.04 -14.45 -20.08
N PRO A 246 -11.83 -13.64 -19.02
CA PRO A 246 -12.94 -12.90 -18.44
C PRO A 246 -13.38 -11.80 -19.41
#